data_950d615ffddf2a0ccd7c080db83fd3cd
#
_entry.id   950d615ffddf2a0ccd7c080db83fd3cd
#
_cell.length_a   1.000
_cell.length_b   1.000
_cell.length_c   1.000
_cell.angle_alpha   90.00
_cell.angle_beta   90.00
_cell.angle_gamma   90.00
#
_symmetry.space_group_name_H-M   'P 1'
#
loop_
_entity.id
_entity.type
_entity.pdbx_description
1 polymer ?
#
loop_
_entity_poly.entity_id
_entity_poly.type
_entity_poly.pdbx_seq_one_letter_code
_entity_poly.pdbx_strand_id
1 'polypeptide(L)'
;MSEEARKSEINQTGRAWVVAIVAIIASILISVNNNKLPATASLVLPALGIDTGALSTLMSLNGYVGFVLAFVAATIIMKFGSKKSTLMVLACALVGAVISAFAQSYELLVVGRLIEGVGYACIGTVVPVLVSEWFPPSKRGVPMGIFSVWVPLGSMFIMGTSDFFFNTADPSSYHNVFWFVVVLMAIITVIWVVAVRNPQHSYLEDETDPNAPKPKVSEGFKSLSCWIAMIAFAAFSLGTACVMNFETLYMVQTMGMDQAAANGMLNIANIAVVIGGVGIGFVLNAVKSNSGRLAILAVSSAVLGVCFALAYTVGGAMLTPWLIVFGLSNGIVPAIFFTMVAEIAPRPELASVSSTLMSCGQCVGGILFAAVGAVVATAGWGACTGLLVAVGVVLFLGSLALLFVLKARDKKQA
;
A
#
# COMPACT_ATOMS: atom_id res chain seq x y z
N MET A 1 18.84 0.60 -38.46
CA MET A 1 17.95 -0.39 -37.77
C MET A 1 17.18 -1.11 -38.87
N SER A 2 17.31 -2.42 -39.00
CA SER A 2 16.61 -3.18 -40.02
C SER A 2 15.09 -3.17 -39.79
N GLU A 3 14.30 -3.34 -40.83
CA GLU A 3 12.81 -3.38 -40.76
C GLU A 3 12.33 -4.49 -39.81
N GLU A 4 13.06 -5.60 -39.73
CA GLU A 4 12.82 -6.70 -38.81
C GLU A 4 13.09 -6.30 -37.35
N ALA A 5 14.16 -5.55 -37.08
CA ALA A 5 14.43 -5.02 -35.74
C ALA A 5 13.36 -4.03 -35.29
N ARG A 6 12.83 -3.20 -36.19
CA ARG A 6 11.73 -2.28 -35.94
C ARG A 6 10.39 -3.01 -35.71
N LYS A 7 10.10 -4.08 -36.45
CA LYS A 7 8.92 -4.93 -36.22
C LYS A 7 9.00 -5.71 -34.92
N SER A 8 10.19 -6.19 -34.53
CA SER A 8 10.39 -6.87 -33.24
C SER A 8 10.22 -5.91 -32.07
N GLU A 9 10.72 -4.68 -32.17
CA GLU A 9 10.57 -3.62 -31.17
C GLU A 9 9.10 -3.18 -30.99
N ILE A 10 8.34 -3.05 -32.08
CA ILE A 10 6.90 -2.74 -32.05
C ILE A 10 6.11 -3.89 -31.42
N ASN A 11 6.39 -5.14 -31.78
CA ASN A 11 5.74 -6.31 -31.19
C ASN A 11 6.06 -6.48 -29.70
N GLN A 12 7.29 -6.16 -29.28
CA GLN A 12 7.69 -6.21 -27.89
C GLN A 12 6.99 -5.09 -27.09
N THR A 13 6.85 -3.88 -27.65
CA THR A 13 6.16 -2.76 -26.99
C THR A 13 4.68 -3.07 -26.75
N GLY A 14 3.96 -3.65 -27.73
CA GLY A 14 2.56 -4.04 -27.55
C GLY A 14 2.38 -5.11 -26.46
N ARG A 15 3.25 -6.12 -26.43
CA ARG A 15 3.24 -7.14 -25.39
C ARG A 15 3.61 -6.60 -24.00
N ALA A 16 4.56 -5.68 -23.92
CA ALA A 16 4.94 -5.03 -22.67
C ALA A 16 3.73 -4.37 -22.01
N TRP A 17 2.90 -3.66 -22.79
CA TRP A 17 1.68 -3.06 -22.27
C TRP A 17 0.63 -4.09 -21.83
N VAL A 18 0.46 -5.20 -22.56
CA VAL A 18 -0.43 -6.28 -22.11
C VAL A 18 0.03 -6.84 -20.76
N VAL A 19 1.32 -7.13 -20.62
CA VAL A 19 1.90 -7.64 -19.36
C VAL A 19 1.74 -6.64 -18.24
N ALA A 20 2.04 -5.35 -18.47
CA ALA A 20 1.90 -4.30 -17.47
C ALA A 20 0.44 -4.11 -17.03
N ILE A 21 -0.51 -4.06 -17.97
CA ILE A 21 -1.94 -3.92 -17.65
C ILE A 21 -2.43 -5.11 -16.81
N VAL A 22 -2.10 -6.34 -17.22
CA VAL A 22 -2.48 -7.54 -16.46
C VAL A 22 -1.84 -7.52 -15.05
N ALA A 23 -0.58 -7.08 -14.91
CA ALA A 23 0.10 -6.97 -13.63
C ALA A 23 -0.53 -5.89 -12.73
N ILE A 24 -0.91 -4.75 -13.30
CA ILE A 24 -1.60 -3.68 -12.58
C ILE A 24 -2.99 -4.14 -12.11
N ILE A 25 -3.76 -4.79 -12.98
CA ILE A 25 -5.08 -5.35 -12.62
C ILE A 25 -4.91 -6.41 -11.53
N ALA A 26 -3.91 -7.29 -11.63
CA ALA A 26 -3.60 -8.27 -10.60
C ALA A 26 -3.30 -7.61 -9.25
N SER A 27 -2.54 -6.51 -9.24
CA SER A 27 -2.25 -5.74 -8.03
C SER A 27 -3.52 -5.11 -7.45
N ILE A 28 -4.36 -4.52 -8.28
CA ILE A 28 -5.66 -3.95 -7.87
C ILE A 28 -6.52 -5.05 -7.22
N LEU A 29 -6.59 -6.25 -7.81
CA LEU A 29 -7.39 -7.35 -7.27
C LEU A 29 -6.79 -7.93 -5.96
N ILE A 30 -5.48 -7.90 -5.78
CA ILE A 30 -4.85 -8.19 -4.48
C ILE A 30 -5.26 -7.14 -3.43
N SER A 31 -5.35 -5.86 -3.80
CA SER A 31 -5.88 -4.83 -2.91
C SER A 31 -7.37 -5.05 -2.62
N VAL A 32 -8.18 -5.42 -3.61
CA VAL A 32 -9.59 -5.84 -3.42
C VAL A 32 -9.67 -6.95 -2.38
N ASN A 33 -8.86 -8.00 -2.54
CA ASN A 33 -8.80 -9.11 -1.60
C ASN A 33 -8.41 -8.69 -0.18
N ASN A 34 -7.48 -7.73 -0.06
CA ASN A 34 -7.09 -7.20 1.25
C ASN A 34 -8.21 -6.38 1.90
N ASN A 35 -8.88 -5.53 1.13
CA ASN A 35 -9.88 -4.58 1.64
C ASN A 35 -11.30 -5.16 1.76
N LYS A 36 -11.53 -6.44 1.41
CA LYS A 36 -12.83 -7.10 1.63
C LYS A 36 -13.22 -7.14 3.11
N LEU A 37 -12.22 -7.27 4.00
CA LEU A 37 -12.46 -7.35 5.45
C LEU A 37 -12.89 -5.99 6.04
N PRO A 38 -12.22 -4.84 5.79
CA PRO A 38 -12.77 -3.53 6.16
C PRO A 38 -14.15 -3.25 5.56
N ALA A 39 -14.38 -3.63 4.29
CA ALA A 39 -15.64 -3.40 3.59
C ALA A 39 -16.84 -4.16 4.20
N THR A 40 -16.57 -5.21 4.98
CA THR A 40 -17.58 -6.06 5.63
C THR A 40 -17.42 -6.13 7.14
N ALA A 41 -16.66 -5.22 7.74
CA ALA A 41 -16.26 -5.29 9.14
C ALA A 41 -17.44 -5.40 10.11
N SER A 42 -18.52 -4.63 9.90
CA SER A 42 -19.72 -4.66 10.74
C SER A 42 -20.50 -5.99 10.70
N LEU A 43 -20.32 -6.76 9.62
CA LEU A 43 -20.94 -8.07 9.45
C LEU A 43 -20.08 -9.18 10.05
N VAL A 44 -18.74 -9.09 9.84
CA VAL A 44 -17.78 -10.09 10.32
C VAL A 44 -17.73 -10.14 11.85
N LEU A 45 -17.81 -9.00 12.54
CA LEU A 45 -17.79 -8.93 14.00
C LEU A 45 -18.88 -9.83 14.65
N PRO A 46 -20.19 -9.61 14.36
CA PRO A 46 -21.24 -10.44 14.95
C PRO A 46 -21.27 -11.86 14.37
N ALA A 47 -20.92 -12.07 13.10
CA ALA A 47 -20.93 -13.38 12.48
C ALA A 47 -19.93 -14.36 13.13
N LEU A 48 -18.76 -13.87 13.51
CA LEU A 48 -17.71 -14.68 14.16
C LEU A 48 -17.67 -14.51 15.68
N GLY A 49 -18.50 -13.64 16.25
CA GLY A 49 -18.52 -13.36 17.69
C GLY A 49 -17.19 -12.77 18.20
N ILE A 50 -16.53 -11.98 17.38
CA ILE A 50 -15.22 -11.37 17.70
C ILE A 50 -15.37 -9.87 18.00
N ASP A 51 -14.39 -9.33 18.70
CA ASP A 51 -14.29 -7.90 18.99
C ASP A 51 -13.41 -7.14 17.96
N THR A 52 -13.33 -5.81 18.11
CA THR A 52 -12.50 -4.96 17.26
C THR A 52 -11.00 -5.25 17.39
N GLY A 53 -10.55 -5.79 18.54
CA GLY A 53 -9.18 -6.20 18.76
C GLY A 53 -8.81 -7.42 17.92
N ALA A 54 -9.67 -8.44 17.90
CA ALA A 54 -9.50 -9.60 17.03
C ALA A 54 -9.58 -9.21 15.54
N LEU A 55 -10.52 -8.34 15.17
CA LEU A 55 -10.66 -7.84 13.80
C LEU A 55 -9.40 -7.10 13.34
N SER A 56 -8.85 -6.19 14.17
CA SER A 56 -7.61 -5.46 13.83
C SER A 56 -6.41 -6.39 13.72
N THR A 57 -6.37 -7.44 14.53
CA THR A 57 -5.34 -8.48 14.42
C THR A 57 -5.39 -9.15 13.04
N LEU A 58 -6.59 -9.57 12.58
CA LEU A 58 -6.77 -10.11 11.23
C LEU A 58 -6.30 -9.16 10.13
N MET A 59 -6.58 -7.86 10.27
CA MET A 59 -6.14 -6.85 9.31
C MET A 59 -4.63 -6.62 9.35
N SER A 60 -4.01 -6.76 10.52
CA SER A 60 -2.57 -6.55 10.74
C SER A 60 -1.69 -7.71 10.25
N LEU A 61 -2.25 -8.90 10.01
CA LEU A 61 -1.50 -10.08 9.59
C LEU A 61 -0.67 -9.85 8.33
N ASN A 62 -1.13 -9.00 7.42
CA ASN A 62 -0.37 -8.61 6.23
C ASN A 62 0.93 -7.88 6.59
N GLY A 63 0.93 -7.07 7.66
CA GLY A 63 2.12 -6.40 8.17
C GLY A 63 3.15 -7.40 8.70
N TYR A 64 2.72 -8.40 9.47
CA TYR A 64 3.60 -9.46 9.98
C TYR A 64 4.22 -10.27 8.84
N VAL A 65 3.39 -10.74 7.92
CA VAL A 65 3.86 -11.50 6.74
C VAL A 65 4.79 -10.64 5.89
N GLY A 66 4.43 -9.36 5.66
CA GLY A 66 5.22 -8.42 4.88
C GLY A 66 6.58 -8.15 5.49
N PHE A 67 6.67 -8.01 6.81
CA PHE A 67 7.94 -7.80 7.50
C PHE A 67 8.89 -8.99 7.32
N VAL A 68 8.39 -10.22 7.47
CA VAL A 68 9.19 -11.44 7.27
C VAL A 68 9.61 -11.58 5.81
N LEU A 69 8.69 -11.35 4.87
CA LEU A 69 8.95 -11.53 3.44
C LEU A 69 9.79 -10.41 2.82
N ALA A 70 9.89 -9.23 3.44
CA ALA A 70 10.76 -8.15 2.96
C ALA A 70 12.22 -8.59 2.77
N PHE A 71 12.69 -9.54 3.59
CA PHE A 71 14.06 -10.08 3.52
C PHE A 71 14.22 -11.21 2.50
N VAL A 72 13.14 -11.84 2.07
CA VAL A 72 13.17 -13.08 1.26
C VAL A 72 12.64 -12.85 -0.16
N ALA A 73 11.77 -11.86 -0.36
CA ALA A 73 11.09 -11.61 -1.63
C ALA A 73 12.07 -11.40 -2.79
N ALA A 74 13.13 -10.61 -2.59
CA ALA A 74 14.15 -10.36 -3.60
C ALA A 74 14.87 -11.66 -4.04
N THR A 75 15.18 -12.55 -3.09
CA THR A 75 15.82 -13.84 -3.36
C THR A 75 14.90 -14.75 -4.19
N ILE A 76 13.60 -14.74 -3.87
CA ILE A 76 12.59 -15.50 -4.62
C ILE A 76 12.50 -15.00 -6.08
N ILE A 77 12.45 -13.68 -6.26
CA ILE A 77 12.40 -13.06 -7.59
C ILE A 77 13.64 -13.41 -8.42
N MET A 78 14.84 -13.30 -7.84
CA MET A 78 16.10 -13.64 -8.51
C MET A 78 16.15 -15.12 -8.91
N LYS A 79 15.61 -16.02 -8.08
CA LYS A 79 15.66 -17.46 -8.34
C LYS A 79 14.63 -17.94 -9.36
N PHE A 80 13.43 -17.41 -9.33
CA PHE A 80 12.30 -17.90 -10.14
C PHE A 80 11.92 -16.97 -11.30
N GLY A 81 12.43 -15.74 -11.33
CA GLY A 81 12.06 -14.67 -12.26
C GLY A 81 10.71 -14.03 -11.91
N SER A 82 10.45 -12.84 -12.44
CA SER A 82 9.28 -12.02 -12.11
C SER A 82 7.96 -12.70 -12.43
N LYS A 83 7.83 -13.35 -13.59
CA LYS A 83 6.61 -14.04 -14.04
C LYS A 83 6.18 -15.15 -13.07
N LYS A 84 7.10 -16.07 -12.69
CA LYS A 84 6.78 -17.19 -11.79
C LYS A 84 6.56 -16.70 -10.37
N SER A 85 7.33 -15.72 -9.92
CA SER A 85 7.15 -15.10 -8.59
C SER A 85 5.78 -14.45 -8.46
N THR A 86 5.32 -13.71 -9.48
CA THR A 86 3.96 -13.13 -9.48
C THR A 86 2.88 -14.22 -9.49
N LEU A 87 3.08 -15.32 -10.24
CA LEU A 87 2.13 -16.43 -10.22
C LEU A 87 2.05 -17.08 -8.82
N MET A 88 3.18 -17.25 -8.12
CA MET A 88 3.19 -17.76 -6.75
C MET A 88 2.44 -16.81 -5.81
N VAL A 89 2.64 -15.50 -5.95
CA VAL A 89 1.94 -14.46 -5.20
C VAL A 89 0.42 -14.53 -5.43
N LEU A 90 -0.02 -14.64 -6.69
CA LEU A 90 -1.44 -14.78 -7.04
C LEU A 90 -2.04 -16.10 -6.53
N ALA A 91 -1.29 -17.21 -6.63
CA ALA A 91 -1.72 -18.51 -6.11
C ALA A 91 -1.89 -18.49 -4.59
N CYS A 92 -0.96 -17.90 -3.84
CA CYS A 92 -1.10 -17.71 -2.40
C CYS A 92 -2.32 -16.85 -2.07
N ALA A 93 -2.50 -15.71 -2.75
CA ALA A 93 -3.64 -14.83 -2.55
C ALA A 93 -4.98 -15.54 -2.83
N LEU A 94 -5.06 -16.34 -3.90
CA LEU A 94 -6.24 -17.13 -4.25
C LEU A 94 -6.53 -18.22 -3.22
N VAL A 95 -5.52 -19.02 -2.84
CA VAL A 95 -5.68 -20.08 -1.83
C VAL A 95 -6.12 -19.50 -0.51
N GLY A 96 -5.47 -18.41 -0.05
CA GLY A 96 -5.88 -17.71 1.16
C GLY A 96 -7.30 -17.15 1.08
N ALA A 97 -7.70 -16.59 -0.08
CA ALA A 97 -9.05 -16.09 -0.31
C ALA A 97 -10.12 -17.22 -0.23
N VAL A 98 -9.82 -18.38 -0.78
CA VAL A 98 -10.69 -19.57 -0.68
C VAL A 98 -10.84 -20.02 0.77
N ILE A 99 -9.74 -20.13 1.53
CA ILE A 99 -9.77 -20.47 2.94
C ILE A 99 -10.59 -19.44 3.72
N SER A 100 -10.37 -18.15 3.47
CA SER A 100 -11.12 -17.06 4.12
C SER A 100 -12.63 -17.12 3.78
N ALA A 101 -12.99 -17.50 2.55
CA ALA A 101 -14.38 -17.60 2.12
C ALA A 101 -15.12 -18.79 2.77
N PHE A 102 -14.40 -19.85 3.16
CA PHE A 102 -14.95 -20.97 3.93
C PHE A 102 -14.88 -20.75 5.45
N ALA A 103 -14.23 -19.68 5.92
CA ALA A 103 -13.95 -19.49 7.34
C ALA A 103 -15.23 -19.21 8.14
N GLN A 104 -15.61 -20.15 9.00
CA GLN A 104 -16.71 -20.01 9.97
C GLN A 104 -16.18 -19.76 11.39
N SER A 105 -14.88 -19.66 11.57
CA SER A 105 -14.22 -19.35 12.84
C SER A 105 -13.09 -18.35 12.65
N TYR A 106 -12.76 -17.66 13.75
CA TYR A 106 -11.64 -16.72 13.78
C TYR A 106 -10.31 -17.37 13.36
N GLU A 107 -10.02 -18.57 13.87
CA GLU A 107 -8.76 -19.27 13.63
C GLU A 107 -8.60 -19.64 12.15
N LEU A 108 -9.66 -20.10 11.50
CA LEU A 108 -9.61 -20.43 10.09
C LEU A 108 -9.43 -19.16 9.23
N LEU A 109 -10.05 -18.05 9.65
CA LEU A 109 -9.87 -16.77 8.98
C LEU A 109 -8.43 -16.24 9.16
N VAL A 110 -7.82 -16.43 10.35
CA VAL A 110 -6.38 -16.12 10.58
C VAL A 110 -5.50 -16.88 9.60
N VAL A 111 -5.72 -18.18 9.40
CA VAL A 111 -4.95 -18.98 8.44
C VAL A 111 -5.11 -18.44 7.01
N GLY A 112 -6.34 -18.16 6.59
CA GLY A 112 -6.62 -17.56 5.29
C GLY A 112 -5.88 -16.24 5.11
N ARG A 113 -5.96 -15.32 6.09
CA ARG A 113 -5.33 -14.01 6.07
C ARG A 113 -3.80 -14.07 6.05
N LEU A 114 -3.17 -15.02 6.77
CA LEU A 114 -1.71 -15.22 6.71
C LEU A 114 -1.26 -15.59 5.29
N ILE A 115 -2.00 -16.48 4.63
CA ILE A 115 -1.67 -16.89 3.26
C ILE A 115 -1.94 -15.76 2.25
N GLU A 116 -3.06 -15.03 2.38
CA GLU A 116 -3.35 -13.83 1.59
C GLU A 116 -2.26 -12.75 1.76
N GLY A 117 -1.73 -12.62 2.98
CA GLY A 117 -0.68 -11.68 3.32
C GLY A 117 0.59 -11.85 2.47
N VAL A 118 0.91 -13.08 2.04
CA VAL A 118 2.02 -13.33 1.10
C VAL A 118 1.77 -12.59 -0.22
N GLY A 119 0.54 -12.65 -0.72
CA GLY A 119 0.12 -11.95 -1.93
C GLY A 119 0.29 -10.44 -1.81
N TYR A 120 -0.29 -9.86 -0.76
CA TYR A 120 -0.27 -8.42 -0.53
C TYR A 120 1.15 -7.86 -0.29
N ALA A 121 1.97 -8.59 0.48
CA ALA A 121 3.32 -8.18 0.82
C ALA A 121 4.28 -8.17 -0.39
N CYS A 122 4.17 -9.17 -1.27
CA CYS A 122 5.13 -9.35 -2.35
C CYS A 122 4.77 -8.61 -3.64
N ILE A 123 3.49 -8.31 -3.89
CA ILE A 123 3.05 -7.72 -5.17
C ILE A 123 3.71 -6.36 -5.44
N GLY A 124 3.88 -5.54 -4.38
CA GLY A 124 4.54 -4.24 -4.44
C GLY A 124 6.01 -4.29 -4.85
N THR A 125 6.67 -5.43 -4.69
CA THR A 125 8.07 -5.64 -5.10
C THR A 125 8.16 -6.29 -6.47
N VAL A 126 7.31 -7.29 -6.75
CA VAL A 126 7.42 -8.11 -7.96
C VAL A 126 6.99 -7.34 -9.21
N VAL A 127 5.92 -6.55 -9.14
CA VAL A 127 5.41 -5.82 -10.30
C VAL A 127 6.34 -4.71 -10.79
N PRO A 128 6.96 -3.88 -9.95
CA PRO A 128 8.00 -2.95 -10.39
C PRO A 128 9.19 -3.63 -11.10
N VAL A 129 9.63 -4.80 -10.62
CA VAL A 129 10.68 -5.58 -11.28
C VAL A 129 10.21 -6.03 -12.66
N LEU A 130 9.00 -6.58 -12.76
CA LEU A 130 8.40 -7.00 -14.03
C LEU A 130 8.31 -5.84 -15.03
N VAL A 131 7.86 -4.66 -14.59
CA VAL A 131 7.82 -3.47 -15.44
C VAL A 131 9.22 -3.07 -15.91
N SER A 132 10.22 -3.17 -15.02
CA SER A 132 11.61 -2.85 -15.37
C SER A 132 12.24 -3.83 -16.35
N GLU A 133 11.81 -5.09 -16.35
CA GLU A 133 12.24 -6.08 -17.36
C GLU A 133 11.65 -5.78 -18.75
N TRP A 134 10.39 -5.30 -18.81
CA TRP A 134 9.66 -5.12 -20.06
C TRP A 134 9.80 -3.74 -20.69
N PHE A 135 10.14 -2.70 -19.92
CA PHE A 135 10.21 -1.33 -20.39
C PHE A 135 11.60 -0.73 -20.22
N PRO A 136 12.13 -0.02 -21.24
CA PRO A 136 13.36 0.74 -21.07
C PRO A 136 13.16 1.89 -20.07
N PRO A 137 14.23 2.39 -19.41
CA PRO A 137 14.14 3.43 -18.37
C PRO A 137 13.31 4.65 -18.76
N SER A 138 13.44 5.08 -20.02
CA SER A 138 12.74 6.25 -20.56
C SER A 138 11.21 6.07 -20.69
N LYS A 139 10.70 4.83 -20.68
CA LYS A 139 9.27 4.52 -20.86
C LYS A 139 8.60 3.90 -19.62
N ARG A 140 9.33 3.69 -18.51
CA ARG A 140 8.79 3.10 -17.25
C ARG A 140 7.85 4.02 -16.49
N GLY A 141 7.96 5.35 -16.68
CA GLY A 141 7.23 6.32 -15.89
C GLY A 141 5.71 6.13 -15.89
N VAL A 142 5.12 5.87 -17.06
CA VAL A 142 3.66 5.71 -17.18
C VAL A 142 3.15 4.44 -16.51
N PRO A 143 3.67 3.22 -16.81
CA PRO A 143 3.19 2.01 -16.14
C PRO A 143 3.44 2.01 -14.62
N MET A 144 4.56 2.60 -14.15
CA MET A 144 4.82 2.75 -12.73
C MET A 144 3.88 3.76 -12.06
N GLY A 145 3.56 4.85 -12.74
CA GLY A 145 2.60 5.84 -12.26
C GLY A 145 1.20 5.24 -12.08
N ILE A 146 0.72 4.44 -13.06
CA ILE A 146 -0.55 3.74 -12.94
C ILE A 146 -0.49 2.69 -11.83
N PHE A 147 0.62 1.96 -11.73
CA PHE A 147 0.82 0.99 -10.65
C PHE A 147 0.75 1.65 -9.26
N SER A 148 1.30 2.84 -9.08
CA SER A 148 1.37 3.48 -7.75
C SER A 148 0.00 3.66 -7.06
N VAL A 149 -1.09 3.67 -7.80
CA VAL A 149 -2.46 3.85 -7.28
C VAL A 149 -3.25 2.53 -7.14
N TRP A 150 -2.57 1.36 -7.21
CA TRP A 150 -3.23 0.05 -7.13
C TRP A 150 -3.98 -0.18 -5.81
N VAL A 151 -3.45 0.33 -4.70
CA VAL A 151 -4.08 0.16 -3.37
C VAL A 151 -5.40 0.92 -3.27
N PRO A 152 -5.46 2.26 -3.49
CA PRO A 152 -6.72 2.98 -3.43
C PRO A 152 -7.72 2.53 -4.49
N LEU A 153 -7.28 2.14 -5.70
CA LEU A 153 -8.20 1.62 -6.72
C LEU A 153 -8.87 0.31 -6.29
N GLY A 154 -8.13 -0.60 -5.67
CA GLY A 154 -8.70 -1.84 -5.14
C GLY A 154 -9.64 -1.60 -3.96
N SER A 155 -9.29 -0.67 -3.06
CA SER A 155 -10.16 -0.24 -1.97
C SER A 155 -11.46 0.37 -2.50
N MET A 156 -11.37 1.32 -3.45
CA MET A 156 -12.55 1.91 -4.11
C MET A 156 -13.46 0.87 -4.74
N PHE A 157 -12.86 -0.09 -5.45
CA PHE A 157 -13.62 -1.13 -6.14
C PHE A 157 -14.44 -1.96 -5.14
N ILE A 158 -13.81 -2.50 -4.08
CA ILE A 158 -14.51 -3.37 -3.13
C ILE A 158 -15.50 -2.58 -2.27
N MET A 159 -15.14 -1.37 -1.82
CA MET A 159 -16.05 -0.50 -1.06
C MET A 159 -17.28 -0.07 -1.87
N GLY A 160 -17.15 0.07 -3.20
CA GLY A 160 -18.26 0.46 -4.07
C GLY A 160 -19.06 -0.72 -4.62
N THR A 161 -18.59 -1.97 -4.47
CA THR A 161 -19.26 -3.14 -5.05
C THR A 161 -19.72 -4.16 -4.02
N SER A 162 -19.19 -4.14 -2.79
CA SER A 162 -19.52 -5.12 -1.76
C SER A 162 -21.01 -5.14 -1.41
N ASP A 163 -21.67 -3.97 -1.45
CA ASP A 163 -23.08 -3.79 -1.09
C ASP A 163 -24.03 -4.64 -1.94
N PHE A 164 -23.64 -4.95 -3.19
CA PHE A 164 -24.42 -5.83 -4.07
C PHE A 164 -24.44 -7.29 -3.62
N PHE A 165 -23.54 -7.67 -2.72
CA PHE A 165 -23.31 -9.06 -2.34
C PHE A 165 -23.65 -9.38 -0.89
N PHE A 166 -23.90 -8.38 -0.02
CA PHE A 166 -24.26 -8.63 1.35
C PHE A 166 -25.64 -8.08 1.73
N ASN A 167 -26.21 -8.61 2.80
CA ASN A 167 -27.44 -8.14 3.43
C ASN A 167 -27.12 -7.79 4.89
N THR A 168 -27.34 -6.54 5.28
CA THR A 168 -27.05 -6.04 6.64
C THR A 168 -27.89 -6.76 7.73
N ALA A 169 -29.04 -7.33 7.37
CA ALA A 169 -29.87 -8.13 8.29
C ALA A 169 -29.33 -9.54 8.52
N ASP A 170 -28.42 -10.01 7.67
CA ASP A 170 -27.78 -11.32 7.77
C ASP A 170 -26.26 -11.17 7.87
N PRO A 171 -25.69 -11.21 9.09
CA PRO A 171 -24.23 -11.09 9.25
C PRO A 171 -23.43 -12.13 8.47
N SER A 172 -23.95 -13.33 8.24
CA SER A 172 -23.26 -14.39 7.50
C SER A 172 -23.08 -14.05 6.01
N SER A 173 -23.83 -13.09 5.50
CA SER A 173 -23.76 -12.67 4.09
C SER A 173 -22.41 -12.07 3.67
N TYR A 174 -21.48 -11.75 4.62
CA TYR A 174 -20.12 -11.37 4.29
C TYR A 174 -19.39 -12.44 3.44
N HIS A 175 -19.77 -13.71 3.58
CA HIS A 175 -19.24 -14.80 2.77
C HIS A 175 -19.48 -14.58 1.27
N ASN A 176 -20.60 -13.97 0.87
CA ASN A 176 -20.88 -13.69 -0.54
C ASN A 176 -19.85 -12.71 -1.13
N VAL A 177 -19.46 -11.68 -0.36
CA VAL A 177 -18.39 -10.76 -0.75
C VAL A 177 -17.05 -11.50 -0.88
N PHE A 178 -16.74 -12.40 0.04
CA PHE A 178 -15.51 -13.18 0.01
C PHE A 178 -15.48 -14.12 -1.21
N TRP A 179 -16.58 -14.79 -1.52
CA TRP A 179 -16.70 -15.61 -2.74
C TRP A 179 -16.61 -14.79 -4.01
N PHE A 180 -17.21 -13.61 -4.05
CA PHE A 180 -17.03 -12.68 -5.17
C PHE A 180 -15.55 -12.38 -5.42
N VAL A 181 -14.80 -12.09 -4.36
CA VAL A 181 -13.35 -11.86 -4.44
C VAL A 181 -12.59 -13.11 -4.90
N VAL A 182 -12.96 -14.31 -4.43
CA VAL A 182 -12.38 -15.59 -4.91
C VAL A 182 -12.53 -15.73 -6.42
N VAL A 183 -13.71 -15.44 -6.97
CA VAL A 183 -13.96 -15.49 -8.42
C VAL A 183 -13.05 -14.52 -9.17
N LEU A 184 -12.92 -13.26 -8.69
CA LEU A 184 -12.04 -12.28 -9.31
C LEU A 184 -10.57 -12.72 -9.28
N MET A 185 -10.10 -13.25 -8.14
CA MET A 185 -8.74 -13.77 -7.98
C MET A 185 -8.47 -14.98 -8.87
N ALA A 186 -9.45 -15.89 -9.04
CA ALA A 186 -9.33 -17.01 -9.95
C ALA A 186 -9.22 -16.55 -11.42
N ILE A 187 -10.07 -15.62 -11.83
CA ILE A 187 -10.07 -15.06 -13.19
C ILE A 187 -8.71 -14.44 -13.50
N ILE A 188 -8.20 -13.57 -12.64
CA ILE A 188 -6.90 -12.89 -12.90
C ILE A 188 -5.73 -13.88 -12.89
N THR A 189 -5.78 -14.92 -12.03
CA THR A 189 -4.74 -15.95 -12.01
C THR A 189 -4.72 -16.74 -13.32
N VAL A 190 -5.90 -17.08 -13.88
CA VAL A 190 -6.01 -17.72 -15.19
C VAL A 190 -5.50 -16.79 -16.30
N ILE A 191 -5.93 -15.52 -16.32
CA ILE A 191 -5.45 -14.52 -17.27
C ILE A 191 -3.92 -14.38 -17.18
N TRP A 192 -3.35 -14.39 -15.99
CA TRP A 192 -1.90 -14.33 -15.77
C TRP A 192 -1.18 -15.49 -16.48
N VAL A 193 -1.64 -16.71 -16.26
CA VAL A 193 -1.02 -17.92 -16.84
C VAL A 193 -1.06 -17.87 -18.37
N VAL A 194 -2.19 -17.44 -18.95
CA VAL A 194 -2.42 -17.44 -20.40
C VAL A 194 -1.73 -16.26 -21.11
N ALA A 195 -1.89 -15.06 -20.57
CA ALA A 195 -1.48 -13.82 -21.26
C ALA A 195 -0.03 -13.42 -20.99
N VAL A 196 0.49 -13.64 -19.76
CA VAL A 196 1.81 -13.17 -19.38
C VAL A 196 2.90 -14.13 -19.84
N ARG A 197 3.92 -13.60 -20.50
CA ARG A 197 5.11 -14.34 -20.97
C ARG A 197 6.37 -13.69 -20.40
N ASN A 198 7.49 -14.40 -20.47
CA ASN A 198 8.79 -13.79 -20.16
C ASN A 198 9.19 -12.85 -21.31
N PRO A 199 9.90 -11.75 -21.05
CA PRO A 199 10.44 -10.89 -22.08
C PRO A 199 11.48 -11.67 -22.92
N GLN A 200 11.58 -11.36 -24.19
CA GLN A 200 12.65 -11.92 -25.05
C GLN A 200 14.00 -11.27 -24.74
N HIS A 201 13.94 -10.03 -24.29
CA HIS A 201 15.08 -9.20 -23.87
C HIS A 201 14.68 -8.45 -22.58
N SER A 202 15.53 -8.51 -21.57
CA SER A 202 15.30 -7.87 -20.29
C SER A 202 16.09 -6.56 -20.20
N TYR A 203 15.36 -5.44 -20.24
CA TYR A 203 15.99 -4.13 -20.06
C TYR A 203 16.62 -3.94 -18.66
N LEU A 204 16.22 -4.72 -17.66
CA LEU A 204 16.81 -4.68 -16.33
C LEU A 204 18.21 -5.29 -16.31
N GLU A 205 18.47 -6.33 -17.13
CA GLU A 205 19.78 -6.95 -17.25
C GLU A 205 20.80 -6.00 -17.90
N ASP A 206 20.36 -5.17 -18.86
CA ASP A 206 21.23 -4.19 -19.52
C ASP A 206 21.78 -3.09 -18.57
N GLU A 207 21.01 -2.76 -17.52
CA GLU A 207 21.36 -1.74 -16.53
C GLU A 207 22.30 -2.29 -15.44
N THR A 208 22.47 -3.59 -15.38
CA THR A 208 23.26 -4.23 -14.32
C THR A 208 24.70 -4.38 -14.80
N ASP A 209 25.60 -3.49 -14.39
CA ASP A 209 27.04 -3.69 -14.58
C ASP A 209 27.56 -4.71 -13.60
N PRO A 210 28.00 -5.91 -14.07
CA PRO A 210 28.54 -6.95 -13.20
C PRO A 210 29.80 -6.53 -12.44
N ASN A 211 30.51 -5.51 -12.96
CA ASN A 211 31.79 -5.04 -12.44
C ASN A 211 31.67 -3.76 -11.59
N ALA A 212 30.46 -3.18 -11.48
CA ALA A 212 30.25 -2.01 -10.64
C ALA A 212 30.59 -2.30 -9.18
N PRO A 213 31.40 -1.45 -8.51
CA PRO A 213 31.72 -1.64 -7.10
C PRO A 213 30.44 -1.59 -6.27
N LYS A 214 30.05 -2.73 -5.67
CA LYS A 214 28.83 -2.82 -4.84
C LYS A 214 28.98 -1.91 -3.62
N PRO A 215 28.12 -0.91 -3.44
CA PRO A 215 28.16 -0.04 -2.28
C PRO A 215 27.98 -0.87 -1.00
N LYS A 216 28.66 -0.48 0.08
CA LYS A 216 28.51 -1.17 1.36
C LYS A 216 27.13 -0.90 1.94
N VAL A 217 26.24 -1.86 1.85
CA VAL A 217 24.86 -1.79 2.36
C VAL A 217 24.81 -1.33 3.84
N SER A 218 25.84 -1.67 4.62
CA SER A 218 25.97 -1.24 6.01
C SER A 218 26.03 0.29 6.20
N GLU A 219 26.47 1.05 5.21
CA GLU A 219 26.47 2.52 5.28
C GLU A 219 25.04 3.09 5.26
N GLY A 220 24.15 2.49 4.47
CA GLY A 220 22.73 2.86 4.45
C GLY A 220 22.05 2.59 5.80
N PHE A 221 22.32 1.43 6.41
CA PHE A 221 21.79 1.09 7.74
C PHE A 221 22.35 1.95 8.89
N LYS A 222 23.49 2.60 8.71
CA LYS A 222 24.05 3.57 9.67
C LYS A 222 23.53 5.00 9.45
N SER A 223 22.81 5.24 8.38
CA SER A 223 22.34 6.59 8.02
C SER A 223 21.17 7.02 8.90
N LEU A 224 21.35 8.15 9.60
CA LEU A 224 20.31 8.76 10.43
C LEU A 224 19.06 9.14 9.60
N SER A 225 19.25 9.67 8.38
CA SER A 225 18.14 10.05 7.50
C SER A 225 17.26 8.86 7.10
N CYS A 226 17.86 7.69 6.87
CA CYS A 226 17.10 6.48 6.55
C CYS A 226 16.24 5.99 7.73
N TRP A 227 16.77 6.06 8.96
CA TRP A 227 16.01 5.69 10.16
C TRP A 227 14.90 6.68 10.50
N ILE A 228 15.15 7.99 10.34
CA ILE A 228 14.11 9.02 10.49
C ILE A 228 12.98 8.78 9.48
N ALA A 229 13.33 8.50 8.21
CA ALA A 229 12.35 8.19 7.19
C ALA A 229 11.54 6.93 7.52
N MET A 230 12.19 5.87 8.01
CA MET A 230 11.52 4.63 8.46
C MET A 230 10.50 4.92 9.57
N ILE A 231 10.90 5.67 10.61
CA ILE A 231 10.02 5.99 11.76
C ILE A 231 8.84 6.86 11.30
N ALA A 232 9.10 7.90 10.50
CA ALA A 232 8.05 8.76 9.96
C ALA A 232 7.07 7.96 9.07
N PHE A 233 7.59 7.04 8.25
CA PHE A 233 6.77 6.22 7.39
C PHE A 233 5.99 5.14 8.17
N ALA A 234 6.52 4.64 9.29
CA ALA A 234 5.79 3.77 10.22
C ALA A 234 4.60 4.50 10.85
N ALA A 235 4.80 5.75 11.30
CA ALA A 235 3.72 6.59 11.81
C ALA A 235 2.67 6.90 10.73
N PHE A 236 3.11 7.24 9.49
CA PHE A 236 2.22 7.40 8.35
C PHE A 236 1.38 6.15 8.12
N SER A 237 2.02 4.97 8.06
CA SER A 237 1.34 3.70 7.82
C SER A 237 0.34 3.35 8.90
N LEU A 238 0.70 3.54 10.18
CA LEU A 238 -0.20 3.28 11.31
C LEU A 238 -1.43 4.20 11.28
N GLY A 239 -1.25 5.51 11.13
CA GLY A 239 -2.35 6.47 11.06
C GLY A 239 -3.28 6.22 9.87
N THR A 240 -2.68 5.94 8.70
CA THR A 240 -3.44 5.55 7.49
C THR A 240 -4.23 4.26 7.71
N ALA A 241 -3.61 3.23 8.33
CA ALA A 241 -4.29 1.98 8.61
C ALA A 241 -5.49 2.17 9.56
N CYS A 242 -5.36 3.04 10.56
CA CYS A 242 -6.46 3.37 11.48
C CYS A 242 -7.65 3.94 10.71
N VAL A 243 -7.45 4.95 9.88
CA VAL A 243 -8.54 5.56 9.13
C VAL A 243 -9.08 4.61 8.06
N MET A 244 -8.21 4.07 7.20
CA MET A 244 -8.66 3.27 6.05
C MET A 244 -9.31 1.93 6.42
N ASN A 245 -9.00 1.36 7.59
CA ASN A 245 -9.59 0.08 8.01
C ASN A 245 -10.72 0.24 9.03
N PHE A 246 -10.73 1.30 9.82
CA PHE A 246 -11.68 1.43 10.93
C PHE A 246 -12.72 2.53 10.76
N GLU A 247 -12.51 3.49 9.85
CA GLU A 247 -13.43 4.62 9.71
C GLU A 247 -14.85 4.18 9.32
N THR A 248 -14.98 3.18 8.43
CA THR A 248 -16.30 2.62 8.08
C THR A 248 -16.97 2.00 9.29
N LEU A 249 -16.22 1.24 10.09
CA LEU A 249 -16.74 0.62 11.30
C LEU A 249 -17.14 1.68 12.36
N TYR A 250 -16.33 2.72 12.52
CA TYR A 250 -16.66 3.85 13.39
C TYR A 250 -17.95 4.55 12.95
N MET A 251 -18.11 4.84 11.65
CA MET A 251 -19.34 5.43 11.11
C MET A 251 -20.56 4.55 11.37
N VAL A 252 -20.44 3.24 11.22
CA VAL A 252 -21.56 2.30 11.50
C VAL A 252 -21.88 2.25 12.99
N GLN A 253 -20.87 2.06 13.85
CA GLN A 253 -21.09 1.85 15.29
C GLN A 253 -21.47 3.13 16.05
N THR A 254 -20.91 4.28 15.65
CA THR A 254 -21.03 5.53 16.43
C THR A 254 -22.00 6.51 15.79
N MET A 255 -22.07 6.57 14.45
CA MET A 255 -22.98 7.47 13.73
C MET A 255 -24.28 6.79 13.30
N GLY A 256 -24.39 5.46 13.49
CA GLY A 256 -25.56 4.68 13.08
C GLY A 256 -25.75 4.62 11.56
N MET A 257 -24.67 4.81 10.79
CA MET A 257 -24.71 4.69 9.34
C MET A 257 -24.85 3.24 8.91
N ASP A 258 -25.55 3.01 7.80
CA ASP A 258 -25.51 1.72 7.11
C ASP A 258 -24.11 1.44 6.55
N GLN A 259 -23.69 0.16 6.50
CA GLN A 259 -22.35 -0.23 6.04
C GLN A 259 -22.06 0.23 4.60
N ALA A 260 -23.06 0.13 3.71
CA ALA A 260 -22.95 0.59 2.32
C ALA A 260 -22.71 2.10 2.24
N ALA A 261 -23.46 2.90 3.02
CA ALA A 261 -23.27 4.33 3.12
C ALA A 261 -21.87 4.69 3.67
N ALA A 262 -21.40 3.99 4.71
CA ALA A 262 -20.07 4.17 5.26
C ALA A 262 -18.95 3.83 4.25
N ASN A 263 -19.12 2.75 3.49
CA ASN A 263 -18.21 2.37 2.40
C ASN A 263 -18.18 3.45 1.31
N GLY A 264 -19.35 3.99 0.93
CA GLY A 264 -19.48 5.10 -0.02
C GLY A 264 -18.77 6.37 0.45
N MET A 265 -18.87 6.70 1.74
CA MET A 265 -18.16 7.84 2.34
C MET A 265 -16.63 7.64 2.29
N LEU A 266 -16.12 6.46 2.65
CA LEU A 266 -14.68 6.19 2.58
C LEU A 266 -14.15 6.23 1.14
N ASN A 267 -14.97 5.93 0.13
CA ASN A 267 -14.59 6.09 -1.27
C ASN A 267 -14.26 7.53 -1.65
N ILE A 268 -14.86 8.53 -0.99
CA ILE A 268 -14.49 9.95 -1.18
C ILE A 268 -13.02 10.15 -0.81
N ALA A 269 -12.57 9.57 0.32
CA ALA A 269 -11.18 9.63 0.72
C ALA A 269 -10.28 8.88 -0.28
N ASN A 270 -10.64 7.69 -0.75
CA ASN A 270 -9.88 6.94 -1.75
C ASN A 270 -9.69 7.73 -3.06
N ILE A 271 -10.75 8.39 -3.56
CA ILE A 271 -10.66 9.27 -4.74
C ILE A 271 -9.69 10.42 -4.48
N ALA A 272 -9.80 11.04 -3.31
CA ALA A 272 -8.90 12.13 -2.92
C ALA A 272 -7.43 11.65 -2.79
N VAL A 273 -7.17 10.43 -2.32
CA VAL A 273 -5.83 9.81 -2.29
C VAL A 273 -5.24 9.73 -3.70
N VAL A 274 -6.02 9.27 -4.67
CA VAL A 274 -5.56 9.18 -6.07
C VAL A 274 -5.26 10.57 -6.62
N ILE A 275 -6.15 11.54 -6.40
CA ILE A 275 -5.96 12.93 -6.86
C ILE A 275 -4.72 13.54 -6.20
N GLY A 276 -4.54 13.37 -4.89
CA GLY A 276 -3.38 13.87 -4.15
C GLY A 276 -2.08 13.27 -4.62
N GLY A 277 -2.02 11.94 -4.76
CA GLY A 277 -0.82 11.20 -5.17
C GLY A 277 -0.39 11.52 -6.62
N VAL A 278 -1.34 11.60 -7.55
CA VAL A 278 -1.05 11.98 -8.95
C VAL A 278 -0.75 13.47 -9.04
N GLY A 279 -1.54 14.31 -8.37
CA GLY A 279 -1.41 15.77 -8.44
C GLY A 279 -0.08 16.28 -7.90
N ILE A 280 0.43 15.68 -6.81
CA ILE A 280 1.72 16.07 -6.25
C ILE A 280 2.88 15.81 -7.21
N GLY A 281 2.79 14.79 -8.07
CA GLY A 281 3.80 14.52 -9.08
C GLY A 281 4.06 15.71 -10.00
N PHE A 282 3.00 16.41 -10.43
CA PHE A 282 3.14 17.65 -11.24
C PHE A 282 3.79 18.78 -10.45
N VAL A 283 3.43 18.94 -9.17
CA VAL A 283 4.03 19.97 -8.30
C VAL A 283 5.52 19.68 -8.07
N LEU A 284 5.89 18.41 -7.79
CA LEU A 284 7.29 18.02 -7.57
C LEU A 284 8.18 18.22 -8.81
N ASN A 285 7.62 18.10 -10.01
CA ASN A 285 8.33 18.43 -11.26
C ASN A 285 8.65 19.93 -11.38
N ALA A 286 7.78 20.79 -10.87
CA ALA A 286 8.00 22.24 -10.84
C ALA A 286 8.97 22.67 -9.72
N VAL A 287 9.00 21.94 -8.60
CA VAL A 287 9.87 22.23 -7.45
C VAL A 287 11.23 21.56 -7.63
N LYS A 288 12.22 22.32 -8.11
CA LYS A 288 13.58 21.81 -8.39
C LYS A 288 14.42 21.57 -7.12
N SER A 289 14.13 22.27 -6.01
CA SER A 289 14.94 22.19 -4.79
C SER A 289 14.49 21.06 -3.86
N ASN A 290 15.43 20.25 -3.38
CA ASN A 290 15.17 19.20 -2.39
C ASN A 290 14.57 19.78 -1.10
N SER A 291 15.06 20.95 -0.67
CA SER A 291 14.50 21.65 0.50
C SER A 291 13.05 22.06 0.31
N GLY A 292 12.66 22.45 -0.91
CA GLY A 292 11.26 22.77 -1.24
C GLY A 292 10.35 21.53 -1.17
N ARG A 293 10.80 20.40 -1.73
CA ARG A 293 10.08 19.11 -1.67
C ARG A 293 9.91 18.63 -0.24
N LEU A 294 10.93 18.75 0.61
CA LEU A 294 10.88 18.40 2.02
C LEU A 294 9.99 19.37 2.84
N ALA A 295 9.94 20.64 2.47
CA ALA A 295 9.01 21.58 3.10
C ALA A 295 7.54 21.20 2.79
N ILE A 296 7.24 20.83 1.54
CA ILE A 296 5.90 20.33 1.17
C ILE A 296 5.59 19.05 1.95
N LEU A 297 6.56 18.13 2.09
CA LEU A 297 6.39 16.92 2.91
C LEU A 297 6.03 17.27 4.36
N ALA A 298 6.77 18.19 4.99
CA ALA A 298 6.50 18.59 6.39
C ALA A 298 5.13 19.23 6.56
N VAL A 299 4.72 20.12 5.65
CA VAL A 299 3.39 20.74 5.67
C VAL A 299 2.29 19.69 5.47
N SER A 300 2.42 18.82 4.48
CA SER A 300 1.44 17.76 4.21
C SER A 300 1.35 16.76 5.36
N SER A 301 2.49 16.45 6.01
CA SER A 301 2.54 15.61 7.20
C SER A 301 1.88 16.26 8.41
N ALA A 302 1.99 17.58 8.57
CA ALA A 302 1.27 18.31 9.62
C ALA A 302 -0.25 18.26 9.39
N VAL A 303 -0.70 18.53 8.16
CA VAL A 303 -2.13 18.45 7.79
C VAL A 303 -2.67 17.04 8.03
N LEU A 304 -1.95 16.02 7.57
CA LEU A 304 -2.32 14.62 7.76
C LEU A 304 -2.34 14.23 9.24
N GLY A 305 -1.38 14.72 10.02
CA GLY A 305 -1.34 14.54 11.47
C GLY A 305 -2.56 15.13 12.19
N VAL A 306 -3.03 16.30 11.76
CA VAL A 306 -4.30 16.89 12.24
C VAL A 306 -5.48 16.00 11.83
N CYS A 307 -5.49 15.46 10.61
CA CYS A 307 -6.54 14.54 10.17
C CYS A 307 -6.56 13.28 11.04
N PHE A 308 -5.40 12.72 11.41
CA PHE A 308 -5.33 11.58 12.32
C PHE A 308 -5.87 11.92 13.72
N ALA A 309 -5.52 13.10 14.25
CA ALA A 309 -6.01 13.55 15.55
C ALA A 309 -7.54 13.72 15.58
N LEU A 310 -8.14 14.06 14.46
CA LEU A 310 -9.58 14.24 14.29
C LEU A 310 -10.33 12.96 13.92
N ALA A 311 -9.63 11.89 13.53
CA ALA A 311 -10.26 10.61 13.26
C ALA A 311 -11.06 10.13 14.48
N TYR A 312 -12.20 9.53 14.23
CA TYR A 312 -13.14 9.06 15.27
C TYR A 312 -13.74 10.17 16.16
N THR A 313 -13.65 11.43 15.73
CA THR A 313 -14.30 12.56 16.40
C THR A 313 -15.14 13.42 15.46
N VAL A 314 -14.82 13.39 14.17
CA VAL A 314 -15.52 14.17 13.13
C VAL A 314 -16.79 13.46 12.71
N GLY A 315 -17.89 14.24 12.58
CA GLY A 315 -19.17 13.76 12.11
C GLY A 315 -20.02 14.85 11.47
N GLY A 316 -21.21 14.48 11.04
CA GLY A 316 -22.15 15.40 10.41
C GLY A 316 -21.60 16.09 9.15
N ALA A 317 -21.82 17.37 8.98
CA ALA A 317 -21.40 18.15 7.81
C ALA A 317 -19.88 18.24 7.61
N MET A 318 -19.08 18.00 8.66
CA MET A 318 -17.61 18.07 8.60
C MET A 318 -16.96 16.78 8.10
N LEU A 319 -17.68 15.66 8.06
CA LEU A 319 -17.14 14.36 7.68
C LEU A 319 -16.61 14.37 6.23
N THR A 320 -17.38 14.84 5.28
CA THR A 320 -16.95 14.89 3.85
C THR A 320 -15.75 15.81 3.62
N PRO A 321 -15.70 17.08 4.10
CA PRO A 321 -14.50 17.90 3.99
C PRO A 321 -13.26 17.24 4.63
N TRP A 322 -13.43 16.62 5.79
CA TRP A 322 -12.32 15.93 6.46
C TRP A 322 -11.81 14.75 5.64
N LEU A 323 -12.68 13.89 5.08
CA LEU A 323 -12.30 12.77 4.22
C LEU A 323 -11.54 13.24 2.97
N ILE A 324 -11.91 14.37 2.38
CA ILE A 324 -11.21 14.95 1.23
C ILE A 324 -9.81 15.42 1.64
N VAL A 325 -9.68 16.18 2.71
CA VAL A 325 -8.38 16.70 3.19
C VAL A 325 -7.47 15.55 3.62
N PHE A 326 -8.02 14.57 4.35
CA PHE A 326 -7.33 13.35 4.72
C PHE A 326 -6.83 12.62 3.47
N GLY A 327 -7.70 12.33 2.50
CA GLY A 327 -7.35 11.59 1.30
C GLY A 327 -6.26 12.30 0.47
N LEU A 328 -6.41 13.60 0.21
CA LEU A 328 -5.39 14.38 -0.50
C LEU A 328 -4.02 14.28 0.18
N SER A 329 -3.98 14.53 1.50
CA SER A 329 -2.73 14.49 2.26
C SER A 329 -2.14 13.08 2.32
N ASN A 330 -3.01 12.06 2.44
CA ASN A 330 -2.62 10.65 2.48
C ASN A 330 -2.04 10.17 1.14
N GLY A 331 -2.43 10.75 0.01
CA GLY A 331 -1.82 10.51 -1.30
C GLY A 331 -0.48 11.25 -1.49
N ILE A 332 -0.41 12.49 -1.00
CA ILE A 332 0.76 13.37 -1.15
C ILE A 332 1.98 12.84 -0.37
N VAL A 333 1.80 12.49 0.90
CA VAL A 333 2.90 12.14 1.80
C VAL A 333 3.76 10.98 1.27
N PRO A 334 3.21 9.78 0.96
CA PRO A 334 4.01 8.66 0.48
C PRO A 334 4.63 8.94 -0.88
N ALA A 335 3.96 9.69 -1.76
CA ALA A 335 4.50 10.03 -3.08
C ALA A 335 5.79 10.86 -2.97
N ILE A 336 5.85 11.80 -2.01
CA ILE A 336 7.08 12.57 -1.76
C ILE A 336 8.17 11.68 -1.17
N PHE A 337 7.85 10.85 -0.17
CA PHE A 337 8.81 9.92 0.41
C PHE A 337 9.46 9.03 -0.65
N PHE A 338 8.67 8.39 -1.50
CA PHE A 338 9.19 7.52 -2.56
C PHE A 338 9.95 8.27 -3.65
N THR A 339 9.57 9.51 -3.96
CA THR A 339 10.31 10.34 -4.92
C THR A 339 11.69 10.74 -4.39
N MET A 340 11.85 10.87 -3.07
CA MET A 340 13.08 11.33 -2.44
C MET A 340 13.95 10.22 -1.86
N VAL A 341 13.71 8.96 -2.24
CA VAL A 341 14.45 7.80 -1.72
C VAL A 341 15.97 7.93 -1.90
N ALA A 342 16.41 8.42 -3.07
CA ALA A 342 17.82 8.59 -3.39
C ALA A 342 18.48 9.71 -2.58
N GLU A 343 17.74 10.79 -2.31
CA GLU A 343 18.20 11.93 -1.52
C GLU A 343 18.21 11.61 -0.01
N ILE A 344 17.28 10.77 0.47
CA ILE A 344 17.25 10.31 1.86
C ILE A 344 18.45 9.40 2.14
N ALA A 345 18.85 8.57 1.19
CA ALA A 345 20.02 7.71 1.29
C ALA A 345 21.30 8.53 1.46
N PRO A 346 22.34 8.00 2.14
CA PRO A 346 23.63 8.71 2.27
C PRO A 346 24.34 8.88 0.94
N ARG A 347 24.09 8.00 -0.02
CA ARG A 347 24.51 8.07 -1.43
C ARG A 347 23.39 7.56 -2.33
N PRO A 348 23.22 8.07 -3.55
CA PRO A 348 22.16 7.65 -4.47
C PRO A 348 22.15 6.13 -4.75
N GLU A 349 23.32 5.49 -4.79
CA GLU A 349 23.48 4.05 -5.03
C GLU A 349 22.88 3.20 -3.89
N LEU A 350 22.67 3.80 -2.71
CA LEU A 350 22.05 3.18 -1.53
C LEU A 350 20.54 3.47 -1.42
N ALA A 351 19.92 4.03 -2.46
CA ALA A 351 18.47 4.30 -2.50
C ALA A 351 17.63 3.05 -2.17
N SER A 352 18.10 1.86 -2.59
CA SER A 352 17.45 0.60 -2.27
C SER A 352 17.36 0.32 -0.76
N VAL A 353 18.39 0.71 0.02
CA VAL A 353 18.38 0.54 1.49
C VAL A 353 17.37 1.49 2.13
N SER A 354 17.31 2.74 1.68
CA SER A 354 16.32 3.70 2.14
C SER A 354 14.90 3.21 1.85
N SER A 355 14.64 2.72 0.63
CA SER A 355 13.35 2.14 0.24
C SER A 355 12.99 0.91 1.09
N THR A 356 13.95 0.02 1.35
CA THR A 356 13.74 -1.17 2.19
C THR A 356 13.36 -0.78 3.61
N LEU A 357 14.08 0.18 4.22
CA LEU A 357 13.76 0.66 5.56
C LEU A 357 12.37 1.32 5.63
N MET A 358 11.98 2.10 4.62
CA MET A 358 10.63 2.66 4.54
C MET A 358 9.57 1.55 4.42
N SER A 359 9.82 0.51 3.63
CA SER A 359 8.93 -0.66 3.54
C SER A 359 8.83 -1.41 4.88
N CYS A 360 9.96 -1.56 5.62
CA CYS A 360 9.93 -2.07 6.99
C CYS A 360 9.09 -1.17 7.91
N GLY A 361 9.21 0.15 7.79
CA GLY A 361 8.37 1.11 8.52
C GLY A 361 6.88 0.90 8.22
N GLN A 362 6.52 0.71 6.96
CA GLN A 362 5.14 0.40 6.56
C GLN A 362 4.62 -0.87 7.24
N CYS A 363 5.41 -1.92 7.26
CA CYS A 363 5.04 -3.18 7.92
C CYS A 363 4.89 -3.00 9.44
N VAL A 364 5.81 -2.26 10.08
CA VAL A 364 5.72 -1.94 11.51
C VAL A 364 4.44 -1.18 11.85
N GLY A 365 4.07 -0.17 11.04
CA GLY A 365 2.80 0.54 11.19
C GLY A 365 1.58 -0.38 11.09
N GLY A 366 1.59 -1.29 10.10
CA GLY A 366 0.56 -2.32 9.93
C GLY A 366 0.47 -3.29 11.12
N ILE A 367 1.60 -3.68 11.71
CA ILE A 367 1.65 -4.53 12.91
C ILE A 367 1.08 -3.80 14.12
N LEU A 368 1.48 -2.55 14.34
CA LEU A 368 1.02 -1.73 15.46
C LEU A 368 -0.48 -1.44 15.40
N PHE A 369 -1.11 -1.53 14.23
CA PHE A 369 -2.55 -1.37 14.07
C PHE A 369 -3.36 -2.39 14.91
N ALA A 370 -2.83 -3.60 15.15
CA ALA A 370 -3.47 -4.58 16.03
C ALA A 370 -3.66 -4.03 17.47
N ALA A 371 -2.67 -3.30 17.98
CA ALA A 371 -2.76 -2.68 19.29
C ALA A 371 -3.85 -1.59 19.35
N VAL A 372 -4.07 -0.85 18.26
CA VAL A 372 -5.15 0.16 18.19
C VAL A 372 -6.52 -0.50 18.33
N GLY A 373 -6.75 -1.61 17.64
CA GLY A 373 -8.01 -2.34 17.77
C GLY A 373 -8.25 -2.89 19.17
N ALA A 374 -7.20 -3.34 19.87
CA ALA A 374 -7.29 -3.75 21.27
C ALA A 374 -7.67 -2.56 22.18
N VAL A 375 -7.16 -1.36 21.92
CA VAL A 375 -7.56 -0.13 22.65
C VAL A 375 -9.02 0.20 22.35
N VAL A 376 -9.47 0.13 21.11
CA VAL A 376 -10.90 0.35 20.76
C VAL A 376 -11.79 -0.65 21.49
N ALA A 377 -11.41 -1.95 21.51
CA ALA A 377 -12.19 -3.01 22.15
C ALA A 377 -12.35 -2.81 23.66
N THR A 378 -11.31 -2.30 24.33
CA THR A 378 -11.30 -2.18 25.80
C THR A 378 -11.70 -0.81 26.33
N ALA A 379 -11.36 0.27 25.62
CA ALA A 379 -11.51 1.65 26.06
C ALA A 379 -12.36 2.53 25.10
N GLY A 380 -12.81 1.97 24.00
CA GLY A 380 -13.65 2.63 23.00
C GLY A 380 -12.88 3.58 22.07
N TRP A 381 -13.59 4.17 21.12
CA TRP A 381 -13.02 5.00 20.06
C TRP A 381 -12.30 6.25 20.57
N GLY A 382 -12.84 6.90 21.62
CA GLY A 382 -12.25 8.11 22.20
C GLY A 382 -10.85 7.92 22.76
N ALA A 383 -10.53 6.71 23.26
CA ALA A 383 -9.20 6.40 23.78
C ALA A 383 -8.11 6.41 22.70
N CYS A 384 -8.48 6.18 21.45
CA CYS A 384 -7.53 6.20 20.32
C CYS A 384 -7.10 7.62 19.91
N THR A 385 -7.84 8.66 20.27
CA THR A 385 -7.52 10.04 19.87
C THR A 385 -6.12 10.45 20.34
N GLY A 386 -5.76 10.17 21.61
CA GLY A 386 -4.44 10.47 22.12
C GLY A 386 -3.30 9.74 21.38
N LEU A 387 -3.52 8.47 21.03
CA LEU A 387 -2.59 7.68 20.24
C LEU A 387 -2.42 8.27 18.83
N LEU A 388 -3.52 8.63 18.17
CA LEU A 388 -3.51 9.19 16.82
C LEU A 388 -2.87 10.59 16.80
N VAL A 389 -3.05 11.40 17.83
CA VAL A 389 -2.29 12.66 18.03
C VAL A 389 -0.80 12.37 18.09
N ALA A 390 -0.36 11.40 18.91
CA ALA A 390 1.05 11.03 19.01
C ALA A 390 1.61 10.53 17.65
N VAL A 391 0.85 9.73 16.93
CA VAL A 391 1.21 9.25 15.57
C VAL A 391 1.38 10.43 14.61
N GLY A 392 0.45 11.39 14.61
CA GLY A 392 0.53 12.60 13.78
C GLY A 392 1.75 13.47 14.14
N VAL A 393 2.05 13.62 15.43
CA VAL A 393 3.23 14.35 15.91
C VAL A 393 4.53 13.66 15.46
N VAL A 394 4.64 12.33 15.56
CA VAL A 394 5.81 11.57 15.11
C VAL A 394 6.00 11.71 13.60
N LEU A 395 4.93 11.62 12.82
CA LEU A 395 4.99 11.82 11.37
C LEU A 395 5.50 13.23 11.02
N PHE A 396 4.93 14.26 11.63
CA PHE A 396 5.32 15.66 11.40
C PHE A 396 6.76 15.94 11.81
N LEU A 397 7.14 15.56 13.03
CA LEU A 397 8.49 15.78 13.55
C LEU A 397 9.54 14.98 12.75
N GLY A 398 9.23 13.76 12.34
CA GLY A 398 10.10 12.97 11.47
C GLY A 398 10.31 13.64 10.10
N SER A 399 9.24 14.14 9.48
CA SER A 399 9.31 14.87 8.20
C SER A 399 10.10 16.18 8.34
N LEU A 400 9.92 16.89 9.44
CA LEU A 400 10.67 18.12 9.76
C LEU A 400 12.15 17.83 10.03
N ALA A 401 12.45 16.76 10.78
CA ALA A 401 13.82 16.33 11.05
C ALA A 401 14.57 15.95 9.77
N LEU A 402 13.90 15.27 8.82
CA LEU A 402 14.46 15.01 7.49
C LEU A 402 14.85 16.30 6.77
N LEU A 403 13.99 17.32 6.81
CA LEU A 403 14.27 18.62 6.21
C LEU A 403 15.57 19.24 6.77
N PHE A 404 15.74 19.20 8.09
CA PHE A 404 16.95 19.78 8.72
C PHE A 404 18.21 18.94 8.48
N VAL A 405 18.11 17.60 8.58
CA VAL A 405 19.25 16.69 8.37
C VAL A 405 19.77 16.78 6.96
N LEU A 406 18.88 16.77 5.95
CA LEU A 406 19.30 16.85 4.56
C LEU A 406 19.81 18.24 4.20
N LYS A 407 19.20 19.33 4.68
CA LYS A 407 19.76 20.69 4.53
C LYS A 407 21.15 20.84 5.15
N ALA A 408 21.39 20.23 6.32
CA ALA A 408 22.69 20.27 6.96
C ALA A 408 23.74 19.46 6.17
N ARG A 409 23.34 18.37 5.53
CA ARG A 409 24.19 17.58 4.63
C ARG A 409 24.57 18.36 3.38
N ASP A 410 23.60 18.99 2.72
CA ASP A 410 23.82 19.79 1.50
C ASP A 410 24.80 20.95 1.76
N LYS A 411 24.68 21.63 2.94
CA LYS A 411 25.63 22.70 3.35
C LYS A 411 27.05 22.22 3.61
N LYS A 412 27.26 20.95 3.93
CA LYS A 412 28.62 20.38 4.14
C LYS A 412 29.27 19.93 2.84
N GLN A 413 28.49 19.73 1.79
CA GLN A 413 28.95 19.29 0.48
C GLN A 413 29.17 20.46 -0.50
N ALA A 414 28.56 21.62 -0.21
CA ALA A 414 28.77 22.90 -0.92
C ALA A 414 29.95 23.67 -0.31
#